data_fb4cf3a90ac43843578779cd33326e4b
#
_entry.id   fb4cf3a90ac43843578779cd33326e4b
#
_cell.length_a   1.000
_cell.length_b   1.000
_cell.length_c   1.000
_cell.angle_alpha   90.00
_cell.angle_beta   90.00
_cell.angle_gamma   90.00
#
_symmetry.space_group_name_H-M   'P 1'
#
loop_
_entity.id
_entity.type
_entity.pdbx_description
1 polymer ?
#
loop_
_entity_poly.entity_id
_entity_poly.type
_entity_poly.pdbx_seq_one_letter_code
_entity_poly.pdbx_strand_id
1 'polypeptide(L)'
;AAWDKINLYFVQGFNIDNEKDFIARFVLYATSIQIFQDYFPFGSGFASFATFSSGEYYSHIYEDYDIDSIWGLSKQFHSYVADTYYPSLAQFGVVGVILYCSFWLYIVLKAYKYFKVTHNIKLMLMALLITCYFTIESTSDSTYTTHRGFFIMMILGYVLSNMKHEALQTIKKSDYEHSSN
;
A
#
# COMPACT_ATOMS: atom_id res chain seq x y z
N ALA A 1 -12.83 5.50 25.21
CA ALA A 1 -11.61 5.92 24.49
C ALA A 1 -11.43 5.20 23.15
N ALA A 2 -11.35 3.83 23.06
CA ALA A 2 -11.17 3.14 21.78
C ALA A 2 -12.45 3.13 20.93
N TRP A 3 -13.61 2.88 21.53
CA TRP A 3 -14.92 2.95 20.89
C TRP A 3 -15.27 4.34 20.38
N ASP A 4 -14.90 5.40 21.09
CA ASP A 4 -15.14 6.77 20.67
C ASP A 4 -14.33 7.11 19.41
N LYS A 5 -13.11 6.59 19.30
CA LYS A 5 -12.29 6.73 18.08
C LYS A 5 -12.86 5.92 16.91
N ILE A 6 -13.32 4.69 17.15
CA ILE A 6 -13.96 3.86 16.12
C ILE A 6 -15.26 4.53 15.64
N ASN A 7 -16.09 5.05 16.54
CA ASN A 7 -17.29 5.79 16.18
C ASN A 7 -16.97 7.08 15.39
N LEU A 8 -15.94 7.81 15.83
CA LEU A 8 -15.50 9.01 15.12
C LEU A 8 -15.02 8.68 13.69
N TYR A 9 -14.20 7.65 13.55
CA TYR A 9 -13.60 7.32 12.27
C TYR A 9 -14.51 6.53 11.32
N PHE A 10 -15.37 5.64 11.82
CA PHE A 10 -16.22 4.80 10.99
C PHE A 10 -17.67 5.26 10.86
N VAL A 11 -18.27 5.80 11.91
CA VAL A 11 -19.71 6.14 11.91
C VAL A 11 -19.94 7.60 11.54
N GLN A 12 -19.15 8.52 12.09
CA GLN A 12 -19.27 9.95 11.82
C GLN A 12 -18.59 10.36 10.51
N GLY A 13 -17.48 9.70 10.13
CA GLY A 13 -16.78 9.96 8.86
C GLY A 13 -17.57 9.59 7.61
N PHE A 14 -18.59 8.73 7.72
CA PHE A 14 -19.53 8.41 6.63
C PHE A 14 -20.80 9.27 6.60
N ASN A 15 -21.04 10.12 7.60
CA ASN A 15 -22.17 11.04 7.63
C ASN A 15 -21.81 12.34 6.89
N ILE A 16 -22.10 12.35 5.60
CA ILE A 16 -21.81 13.45 4.65
C ILE A 16 -22.56 14.75 5.00
N ASP A 17 -23.61 14.70 5.84
CA ASP A 17 -24.46 15.84 6.19
C ASP A 17 -23.89 16.82 7.23
N ASN A 18 -22.76 16.51 7.84
CA ASN A 18 -22.09 17.39 8.79
C ASN A 18 -20.89 18.11 8.12
N GLU A 19 -21.11 19.29 7.58
CA GLU A 19 -20.13 20.15 6.90
C GLU A 19 -18.85 20.48 7.70
N LYS A 20 -18.74 20.07 8.96
CA LYS A 20 -17.65 20.50 9.87
C LYS A 20 -16.62 19.43 10.24
N ASP A 21 -16.86 18.15 9.96
CA ASP A 21 -16.00 17.06 10.44
C ASP A 21 -15.51 16.12 9.32
N PHE A 22 -15.22 16.64 8.13
CA PHE A 22 -14.55 15.85 7.10
C PHE A 22 -13.13 15.51 7.54
N ILE A 23 -12.94 14.26 7.90
CA ILE A 23 -11.60 13.74 8.14
C ILE A 23 -10.89 13.65 6.78
N ALA A 24 -9.81 14.38 6.59
CA ALA A 24 -9.05 14.50 5.34
C ALA A 24 -8.80 13.14 4.66
N ARG A 25 -8.53 12.10 5.45
CA ARG A 25 -8.31 10.73 4.99
C ARG A 25 -9.51 10.14 4.25
N PHE A 26 -10.73 10.33 4.77
CA PHE A 26 -11.96 9.84 4.11
C PHE A 26 -12.22 10.58 2.80
N VAL A 27 -11.97 11.88 2.79
CA VAL A 27 -12.08 12.68 1.57
C VAL A 27 -11.11 12.17 0.51
N LEU A 28 -9.86 11.89 0.87
CA LEU A 28 -8.89 11.33 -0.08
C LEU A 28 -9.37 10.00 -0.66
N TYR A 29 -9.96 9.10 0.15
CA TYR A 29 -10.53 7.85 -0.34
C TYR A 29 -11.73 8.09 -1.29
N ALA A 30 -12.68 8.94 -0.91
CA ALA A 30 -13.84 9.24 -1.73
C ALA A 30 -13.43 9.86 -3.08
N THR A 31 -12.57 10.87 -3.04
CA THR A 31 -12.07 11.55 -4.24
C THR A 31 -11.23 10.62 -5.11
N SER A 32 -10.45 9.70 -4.51
CA SER A 32 -9.66 8.73 -5.28
C SER A 32 -10.53 7.85 -6.18
N ILE A 33 -11.74 7.49 -5.74
CA ILE A 33 -12.68 6.70 -6.55
C ILE A 33 -13.21 7.54 -7.74
N GLN A 34 -13.50 8.82 -7.52
CA GLN A 34 -13.93 9.73 -8.59
C GLN A 34 -12.81 9.93 -9.63
N ILE A 35 -11.58 10.24 -9.16
CA ILE A 35 -10.42 10.38 -10.03
C ILE A 35 -10.18 9.10 -10.84
N PHE A 36 -10.31 7.93 -10.21
CA PHE A 36 -10.15 6.65 -10.88
C PHE A 36 -11.16 6.43 -12.01
N GLN A 37 -12.38 6.96 -11.88
CA GLN A 37 -13.41 6.88 -12.92
C GLN A 37 -13.18 7.91 -14.02
N ASP A 38 -12.90 9.16 -13.65
CA ASP A 38 -12.76 10.28 -14.57
C ASP A 38 -11.50 10.16 -15.46
N TYR A 39 -10.41 9.63 -14.90
CA TYR A 39 -9.14 9.44 -15.60
C TYR A 39 -8.87 7.98 -16.01
N PHE A 40 -9.92 7.20 -16.20
CA PHE A 40 -9.80 5.81 -16.68
C PHE A 40 -9.14 5.76 -18.07
N PRO A 41 -8.23 4.80 -18.37
CA PRO A 41 -7.70 3.76 -17.47
C PRO A 41 -6.35 4.11 -16.81
N PHE A 42 -5.72 5.23 -17.13
CA PHE A 42 -4.32 5.53 -16.78
C PHE A 42 -4.16 6.35 -15.50
N GLY A 43 -5.26 6.88 -14.93
CA GLY A 43 -5.24 7.75 -13.77
C GLY A 43 -4.84 9.20 -14.08
N SER A 44 -4.77 10.03 -13.04
CA SER A 44 -4.55 11.48 -13.15
C SER A 44 -3.09 11.89 -13.40
N GLY A 45 -2.17 10.93 -13.42
CA GLY A 45 -0.75 11.16 -13.65
C GLY A 45 0.11 11.15 -12.39
N PHE A 46 1.40 10.92 -12.58
CA PHE A 46 2.36 10.80 -11.49
C PHE A 46 2.44 12.07 -10.62
N ALA A 47 2.48 11.88 -9.30
CA ALA A 47 2.56 12.94 -8.29
C ALA A 47 1.40 13.95 -8.31
N SER A 48 0.23 13.57 -8.87
CA SER A 48 -0.93 14.45 -8.99
C SER A 48 -1.88 14.39 -7.79
N PHE A 49 -1.95 13.25 -7.06
CA PHE A 49 -2.92 13.06 -5.99
C PHE A 49 -2.41 12.21 -4.83
N ALA A 50 -2.75 12.59 -3.60
CA ALA A 50 -2.49 11.87 -2.34
C ALA A 50 -1.02 11.45 -2.15
N THR A 51 -0.08 12.26 -2.59
CA THR A 51 1.36 12.07 -2.42
C THR A 51 1.99 13.30 -1.78
N PHE A 52 3.15 13.13 -1.15
CA PHE A 52 3.90 14.27 -0.60
C PHE A 52 4.19 15.33 -1.69
N SER A 53 4.59 14.89 -2.88
CA SER A 53 4.90 15.81 -3.99
C SER A 53 3.67 16.56 -4.48
N SER A 54 2.47 15.96 -4.48
CA SER A 54 1.24 16.65 -4.88
C SER A 54 0.80 17.73 -3.87
N GLY A 55 1.23 17.62 -2.61
CA GLY A 55 1.04 18.68 -1.61
C GLY A 55 2.10 19.78 -1.74
N GLU A 56 3.38 19.42 -1.87
CA GLU A 56 4.49 20.37 -1.97
C GLU A 56 4.40 21.25 -3.22
N TYR A 57 4.11 20.65 -4.37
CA TYR A 57 3.88 21.34 -5.66
C TYR A 57 2.40 21.48 -5.97
N TYR A 58 1.61 21.77 -5.02
CA TYR A 58 0.16 21.75 -4.93
C TYR A 58 -0.57 21.49 -6.25
N SER A 59 -1.11 20.29 -6.39
CA SER A 59 -1.76 19.84 -7.61
C SER A 59 -3.13 20.52 -7.81
N HIS A 60 -3.45 20.90 -9.05
CA HIS A 60 -4.76 21.46 -9.42
C HIS A 60 -5.93 20.50 -9.16
N ILE A 61 -5.67 19.19 -9.07
CA ILE A 61 -6.71 18.20 -8.77
C ILE A 61 -7.44 18.49 -7.46
N TYR A 62 -6.75 19.04 -6.45
CA TYR A 62 -7.41 19.41 -5.18
C TYR A 62 -8.43 20.54 -5.37
N GLU A 63 -8.17 21.47 -6.29
CA GLU A 63 -9.08 22.55 -6.67
C GLU A 63 -10.22 22.03 -7.57
N ASP A 64 -9.91 21.15 -8.53
CA ASP A 64 -10.89 20.57 -9.48
C ASP A 64 -11.97 19.73 -8.79
N TYR A 65 -11.66 19.13 -7.65
CA TYR A 65 -12.60 18.32 -6.85
C TYR A 65 -13.09 19.04 -5.58
N ASP A 66 -12.89 20.36 -5.47
CA ASP A 66 -13.37 21.20 -4.34
C ASP A 66 -12.90 20.72 -2.94
N ILE A 67 -11.75 20.05 -2.85
CA ILE A 67 -11.21 19.53 -1.58
C ILE A 67 -10.08 20.39 -0.99
N ASP A 68 -9.72 21.46 -1.65
CA ASP A 68 -8.69 22.41 -1.23
C ASP A 68 -9.07 23.25 0.00
N SER A 69 -10.38 23.32 0.32
CA SER A 69 -10.93 23.98 1.51
C SER A 69 -10.82 23.13 2.78
N ILE A 70 -10.49 21.83 2.65
CA ILE A 70 -10.50 20.87 3.76
C ILE A 70 -9.21 21.00 4.57
N TRP A 71 -9.34 20.97 5.89
CA TRP A 71 -8.21 21.03 6.80
C TRP A 71 -7.21 19.91 6.55
N GLY A 72 -5.97 20.29 6.27
CA GLY A 72 -4.88 19.36 5.98
C GLY A 72 -4.73 18.98 4.52
N LEU A 73 -5.63 19.42 3.61
CA LEU A 73 -5.55 19.23 2.16
C LEU A 73 -5.39 20.56 1.41
N SER A 74 -5.46 21.70 2.10
CA SER A 74 -5.38 23.04 1.51
C SER A 74 -3.95 23.40 1.09
N LYS A 75 -3.82 24.32 0.16
CA LYS A 75 -2.53 24.84 -0.31
C LYS A 75 -1.66 25.42 0.81
N GLN A 76 -2.29 26.05 1.82
CA GLN A 76 -1.61 26.66 2.96
C GLN A 76 -1.23 25.63 4.03
N PHE A 77 -1.98 24.54 4.13
CA PHE A 77 -1.75 23.48 5.10
C PHE A 77 -2.14 22.13 4.52
N HIS A 78 -1.17 21.41 3.98
CA HIS A 78 -1.34 20.15 3.25
C HIS A 78 -0.71 18.92 3.94
N SER A 79 -0.59 18.96 5.27
CA SER A 79 0.12 17.91 6.02
C SER A 79 -0.56 16.55 5.98
N TYR A 80 -1.85 16.46 5.62
CA TYR A 80 -2.58 15.20 5.51
C TYR A 80 -2.76 14.69 4.09
N VAL A 81 -2.21 15.39 3.09
CA VAL A 81 -2.30 14.98 1.69
C VAL A 81 -1.72 13.58 1.45
N ALA A 82 -0.61 13.25 2.11
CA ALA A 82 0.06 11.95 1.99
C ALA A 82 -0.20 11.04 3.22
N ASP A 83 -1.35 11.17 3.88
CA ASP A 83 -1.65 10.45 5.11
C ASP A 83 -2.07 8.99 4.89
N THR A 84 -2.36 8.62 3.65
CA THR A 84 -2.73 7.26 3.25
C THR A 84 -2.14 6.91 1.89
N TYR A 85 -1.73 5.63 1.72
CA TYR A 85 -1.12 5.20 0.46
C TYR A 85 -2.15 4.80 -0.62
N TYR A 86 -3.23 4.08 -0.26
CA TYR A 86 -4.16 3.57 -1.26
C TYR A 86 -4.83 4.64 -2.14
N PRO A 87 -5.26 5.80 -1.62
CA PRO A 87 -5.79 6.87 -2.46
C PRO A 87 -4.81 7.32 -3.55
N SER A 88 -3.51 7.29 -3.28
CA SER A 88 -2.50 7.69 -4.27
C SER A 88 -2.44 6.75 -5.48
N LEU A 89 -3.01 5.55 -5.41
CA LEU A 89 -3.10 4.64 -6.55
C LEU A 89 -4.00 5.18 -7.67
N ALA A 90 -4.93 6.09 -7.36
CA ALA A 90 -5.77 6.74 -8.35
C ALA A 90 -4.97 7.49 -9.42
N GLN A 91 -3.77 7.99 -9.08
CA GLN A 91 -2.88 8.65 -10.03
C GLN A 91 -2.36 7.72 -11.15
N PHE A 92 -2.36 6.40 -10.93
CA PHE A 92 -1.91 5.40 -11.90
C PHE A 92 -3.06 4.61 -12.53
N GLY A 93 -4.30 4.87 -12.11
CA GLY A 93 -5.50 4.21 -12.61
C GLY A 93 -5.50 2.70 -12.45
N VAL A 94 -6.21 2.01 -13.34
CA VAL A 94 -6.33 0.53 -13.33
C VAL A 94 -4.97 -0.15 -13.47
N VAL A 95 -4.10 0.41 -14.28
CA VAL A 95 -2.76 -0.16 -14.52
C VAL A 95 -1.96 -0.19 -13.23
N GLY A 96 -1.97 0.90 -12.46
CA GLY A 96 -1.26 0.97 -11.18
C GLY A 96 -1.82 -0.01 -10.14
N VAL A 97 -3.14 -0.11 -10.05
CA VAL A 97 -3.80 -1.06 -9.13
C VAL A 97 -3.44 -2.51 -9.49
N ILE A 98 -3.49 -2.87 -10.79
CA ILE A 98 -3.11 -4.22 -11.24
C ILE A 98 -1.65 -4.51 -10.92
N LEU A 99 -0.73 -3.58 -11.19
CA LEU A 99 0.69 -3.75 -10.89
C LEU A 99 0.94 -3.90 -9.39
N TYR A 100 0.28 -3.09 -8.56
CA TYR A 100 0.36 -3.18 -7.10
C TYR A 100 -0.13 -4.53 -6.58
N CYS A 101 -1.31 -4.97 -7.00
CA CYS A 101 -1.85 -6.28 -6.60
C CYS A 101 -0.99 -7.44 -7.11
N SER A 102 -0.50 -7.35 -8.35
CA SER A 102 0.37 -8.37 -8.96
C SER A 102 1.70 -8.49 -8.23
N PHE A 103 2.27 -7.38 -7.76
CA PHE A 103 3.52 -7.38 -6.98
C PHE A 103 3.34 -8.15 -5.66
N TRP A 104 2.31 -7.86 -4.88
CA TRP A 104 2.07 -8.56 -3.63
C TRP A 104 1.69 -10.02 -3.83
N LEU A 105 0.86 -10.31 -4.84
CA LEU A 105 0.52 -11.68 -5.21
C LEU A 105 1.77 -12.48 -5.60
N TYR A 106 2.65 -11.89 -6.39
CA TYR A 106 3.93 -12.51 -6.78
C TYR A 106 4.78 -12.88 -5.56
N ILE A 107 4.89 -11.99 -4.57
CA ILE A 107 5.65 -12.24 -3.32
C ILE A 107 5.06 -13.42 -2.57
N VAL A 108 3.74 -13.44 -2.36
CA VAL A 108 3.04 -14.52 -1.66
C VAL A 108 3.22 -15.86 -2.39
N LEU A 109 3.04 -15.88 -3.71
CA LEU A 109 3.20 -17.08 -4.51
C LEU A 109 4.66 -17.60 -4.49
N LYS A 110 5.65 -16.70 -4.50
CA LYS A 110 7.06 -17.09 -4.38
C LYS A 110 7.37 -17.66 -3.01
N ALA A 111 6.92 -16.99 -1.93
CA ALA A 111 7.08 -17.51 -0.58
C ALA A 111 6.44 -18.90 -0.42
N TYR A 112 5.23 -19.08 -0.93
CA TYR A 112 4.56 -20.38 -0.91
C TYR A 112 5.29 -21.46 -1.72
N LYS A 113 5.80 -21.12 -2.93
CA LYS A 113 6.58 -22.05 -3.76
C LYS A 113 7.84 -22.53 -3.04
N TYR A 114 8.59 -21.61 -2.41
CA TYR A 114 9.79 -21.98 -1.66
C TYR A 114 9.44 -22.80 -0.42
N PHE A 115 8.37 -22.45 0.28
CA PHE A 115 7.90 -23.22 1.43
C PHE A 115 7.58 -24.69 1.06
N LYS A 116 6.97 -24.94 -0.09
CA LYS A 116 6.68 -26.31 -0.56
C LYS A 116 7.93 -27.18 -0.70
N VAL A 117 9.08 -26.57 -0.98
CA VAL A 117 10.36 -27.27 -1.15
C VAL A 117 11.11 -27.41 0.18
N THR A 118 11.15 -26.33 0.97
CA THR A 118 11.98 -26.26 2.17
C THR A 118 11.28 -26.72 3.45
N HIS A 119 9.94 -26.67 3.45
CA HIS A 119 9.09 -26.83 4.63
C HIS A 119 9.46 -25.89 5.80
N ASN A 120 10.20 -24.81 5.52
CA ASN A 120 10.57 -23.82 6.53
C ASN A 120 9.44 -22.80 6.76
N ILE A 121 8.57 -23.11 7.71
CA ILE A 121 7.41 -22.30 8.04
C ILE A 121 7.81 -20.91 8.60
N LYS A 122 8.97 -20.79 9.26
CA LYS A 122 9.40 -19.53 9.89
C LYS A 122 9.62 -18.44 8.84
N LEU A 123 10.38 -18.75 7.79
CA LEU A 123 10.64 -17.80 6.69
C LEU A 123 9.36 -17.45 5.91
N MET A 124 8.48 -18.43 5.70
CA MET A 124 7.17 -18.18 5.07
C MET A 124 6.32 -17.22 5.91
N LEU A 125 6.22 -17.46 7.21
CA LEU A 125 5.45 -16.58 8.11
C LEU A 125 6.04 -15.17 8.16
N MET A 126 7.37 -15.02 8.16
CA MET A 126 8.01 -13.69 8.09
C MET A 126 7.62 -12.94 6.81
N ALA A 127 7.66 -13.61 5.66
CA ALA A 127 7.26 -12.99 4.39
C ALA A 127 5.78 -12.59 4.39
N LEU A 128 4.89 -13.44 4.90
CA LEU A 128 3.46 -13.15 5.03
C LEU A 128 3.19 -12.01 6.01
N LEU A 129 3.85 -11.99 7.17
CA LEU A 129 3.69 -10.90 8.15
C LEU A 129 4.08 -9.54 7.56
N ILE A 130 5.18 -9.48 6.80
CA ILE A 130 5.61 -8.24 6.15
C ILE A 130 4.58 -7.82 5.08
N THR A 131 4.07 -8.76 4.30
CA THR A 131 3.03 -8.49 3.30
C THR A 131 1.75 -7.97 3.96
N CYS A 132 1.27 -8.62 5.02
CA CYS A 132 0.12 -8.18 5.79
C CYS A 132 0.35 -6.79 6.42
N TYR A 133 1.55 -6.54 6.98
CA TYR A 133 1.90 -5.25 7.53
C TYR A 133 1.71 -4.13 6.50
N PHE A 134 2.33 -4.25 5.32
CA PHE A 134 2.18 -3.23 4.27
C PHE A 134 0.74 -3.07 3.79
N THR A 135 0.01 -4.17 3.66
CA THR A 135 -1.39 -4.12 3.20
C THR A 135 -2.28 -3.40 4.21
N ILE A 136 -2.10 -3.63 5.50
CA ILE A 136 -2.88 -2.98 6.55
C ILE A 136 -2.41 -1.53 6.75
N GLU A 137 -1.12 -1.30 6.87
CA GLU A 137 -0.53 0.02 7.12
C GLU A 137 -0.90 1.02 6.02
N SER A 138 -0.90 0.60 4.76
CA SER A 138 -1.27 1.44 3.60
C SER A 138 -2.69 2.00 3.65
N THR A 139 -3.55 1.49 4.53
CA THR A 139 -4.89 2.07 4.76
C THR A 139 -4.86 3.34 5.61
N SER A 140 -3.82 3.53 6.41
CA SER A 140 -3.75 4.58 7.43
C SER A 140 -2.45 5.39 7.45
N ASP A 141 -1.45 5.00 6.65
CA ASP A 141 -0.18 5.71 6.53
C ASP A 141 0.46 5.46 5.15
N SER A 142 1.31 6.38 4.72
CA SER A 142 2.12 6.26 3.50
C SER A 142 3.48 5.59 3.76
N THR A 143 3.54 4.63 4.68
CA THR A 143 4.78 3.93 5.08
C THR A 143 5.53 3.37 3.88
N TYR A 144 4.84 2.96 2.82
CA TYR A 144 5.44 2.45 1.59
C TYR A 144 6.45 3.42 0.94
N THR A 145 6.21 4.71 1.04
CA THR A 145 7.05 5.77 0.45
C THR A 145 8.03 6.39 1.45
N THR A 146 8.05 5.92 2.70
CA THR A 146 8.93 6.43 3.76
C THR A 146 10.17 5.57 3.97
N HIS A 147 11.15 6.10 4.70
CA HIS A 147 12.34 5.35 5.11
C HIS A 147 12.01 4.08 5.92
N ARG A 148 10.92 4.07 6.71
CA ARG A 148 10.45 2.88 7.44
C ARG A 148 10.10 1.74 6.47
N GLY A 149 9.33 2.05 5.43
CA GLY A 149 8.98 1.08 4.41
C GLY A 149 10.18 0.54 3.66
N PHE A 150 11.16 1.39 3.36
CA PHE A 150 12.40 0.97 2.71
C PHE A 150 13.14 -0.11 3.51
N PHE A 151 13.34 0.09 4.83
CA PHE A 151 14.01 -0.92 5.66
C PHE A 151 13.22 -2.24 5.75
N ILE A 152 11.90 -2.17 5.87
CA ILE A 152 11.06 -3.38 5.92
C ILE A 152 11.10 -4.14 4.59
N MET A 153 11.14 -3.42 3.46
CA MET A 153 11.32 -4.03 2.14
C MET A 153 12.69 -4.69 1.98
N MET A 154 13.76 -4.12 2.54
CA MET A 154 15.06 -4.78 2.59
C MET A 154 15.01 -6.09 3.37
N ILE A 155 14.31 -6.12 4.51
CA ILE A 155 14.11 -7.35 5.30
C ILE A 155 13.33 -8.38 4.48
N LEU A 156 12.27 -7.97 3.76
CA LEU A 156 11.51 -8.86 2.87
C LEU A 156 12.41 -9.46 1.79
N GLY A 157 13.25 -8.64 1.15
CA GLY A 157 14.22 -9.09 0.16
C GLY A 157 15.20 -10.13 0.73
N TYR A 158 15.70 -9.89 1.94
CA TYR A 158 16.56 -10.82 2.65
C TYR A 158 15.87 -12.16 2.96
N VAL A 159 14.62 -12.11 3.47
CA VAL A 159 13.81 -13.30 3.74
C VAL A 159 13.60 -14.13 2.48
N LEU A 160 13.19 -13.50 1.39
CA LEU A 160 12.97 -14.19 0.10
C LEU A 160 14.27 -14.77 -0.48
N SER A 161 15.40 -14.08 -0.31
CA SER A 161 16.72 -14.57 -0.71
C SER A 161 17.12 -15.83 0.05
N ASN A 162 16.95 -15.84 1.38
CA ASN A 162 17.22 -17.01 2.21
C ASN A 162 16.30 -18.18 1.84
N MET A 163 15.02 -17.95 1.65
CA MET A 163 14.08 -19.00 1.18
C MET A 163 14.53 -19.60 -0.15
N LYS A 164 14.97 -18.78 -1.09
CA LYS A 164 15.48 -19.23 -2.39
C LYS A 164 16.75 -20.07 -2.21
N HIS A 165 17.67 -19.62 -1.37
CA HIS A 165 18.94 -20.32 -1.12
C HIS A 165 18.71 -21.70 -0.48
N GLU A 166 17.87 -21.80 0.55
CA GLU A 166 17.49 -23.07 1.17
C GLU A 166 16.81 -24.02 0.16
N ALA A 167 15.91 -23.48 -0.67
CA ALA A 167 15.23 -24.31 -1.69
C ALA A 167 16.22 -24.90 -2.71
N LEU A 168 17.22 -24.11 -3.14
CA LEU A 168 18.25 -24.59 -4.06
C LEU A 168 19.15 -25.67 -3.42
N GLN A 169 19.49 -25.53 -2.14
CA GLN A 169 20.25 -26.56 -1.42
C GLN A 169 19.46 -27.86 -1.27
N THR A 170 18.18 -27.78 -0.95
CA THR A 170 17.30 -28.94 -0.80
C THR A 170 17.17 -29.72 -2.11
N ILE A 171 17.00 -29.01 -3.24
CA ILE A 171 16.92 -29.64 -4.57
C ILE A 171 18.24 -30.33 -4.91
N LYS A 172 19.38 -29.66 -4.75
CA LYS A 172 20.68 -30.25 -5.03
C LYS A 172 20.93 -31.54 -4.21
N LYS A 173 20.56 -31.54 -2.93
CA LYS A 173 20.71 -32.71 -2.07
C LYS A 173 19.89 -33.90 -2.59
N SER A 174 18.64 -33.64 -2.99
CA SER A 174 17.76 -34.68 -3.58
C SER A 174 18.33 -35.27 -4.87
N ASP A 175 18.91 -34.43 -5.74
CA ASP A 175 19.52 -34.90 -6.99
C ASP A 175 20.75 -35.77 -6.73
N TYR A 176 21.59 -35.47 -5.74
CA TYR A 176 22.72 -36.29 -5.34
C TYR A 176 22.31 -37.66 -4.79
N GLU A 177 21.26 -37.70 -3.97
CA GLU A 177 20.75 -38.97 -3.41
C GLU A 177 20.13 -39.89 -4.49
N HIS A 178 19.51 -39.31 -5.54
CA HIS A 178 18.99 -40.05 -6.67
C HIS A 178 20.07 -40.57 -7.64
N SER A 179 21.21 -39.91 -7.72
CA SER A 179 22.33 -40.26 -8.59
C SER A 179 23.26 -41.33 -7.97
N SER A 180 23.14 -41.58 -6.66
CA SER A 180 23.99 -42.52 -5.90
C SER A 180 23.33 -43.90 -5.65
N ASN A 181 22.07 -44.04 -6.05
CA ASN A 181 21.29 -45.29 -6.05
C ASN A 181 21.11 -45.82 -7.48
#